data_840c30692d9cf56794fc198dd87d5ff9
#
_entry.id   840c30692d9cf56794fc198dd87d5ff9
#
_cell.length_a   1.000
_cell.length_b   1.000
_cell.length_c   1.000
_cell.angle_alpha   90.00
_cell.angle_beta   90.00
_cell.angle_gamma   90.00
#
_symmetry.space_group_name_H-M   'P 1'
#
loop_
_entity.id
_entity.type
_entity.pdbx_description
1 polymer ?
#
loop_
_entity_poly.entity_id
_entity_poly.type
_entity_poly.pdbx_seq_one_letter_code
_entity_poly.pdbx_strand_id
1 'polypeptide(L)'
;KIARAEVDGERLSDTEITAFCGLLFIAGGETTDKAIANMWWNLWQQPELFHHVTAHPQAWDNAFSETMRRTPAVVNEDRFTTRPVEWHGREIQAGTRVRISIGAANLDPTVFRDPLCFDPDRSDLHSGKELRSGASPEPGRAGHLGFGLGKHFCIGYELARTEAIVGSRQLVERCPNLRPAPGPATRPQIQGNSFQALLAFPLVFDPAH
;
A
#
# COMPACT_ATOMS: atom_id res chain seq x y z
N LYS A 1 11.14 22.41 11.15
CA LYS A 1 12.33 21.56 11.48
C LYS A 1 13.14 21.24 10.22
N ILE A 2 12.52 20.84 9.11
CA ILE A 2 13.21 20.51 7.84
C ILE A 2 14.10 21.66 7.36
N ALA A 3 13.55 22.89 7.33
CA ALA A 3 14.28 24.09 6.90
C ALA A 3 15.54 24.46 7.73
N ARG A 4 15.76 23.77 8.83
CA ARG A 4 16.92 23.97 9.71
C ARG A 4 17.71 22.68 9.93
N ALA A 5 17.33 21.61 9.25
CA ALA A 5 18.02 20.34 9.36
C ALA A 5 19.35 20.42 8.61
N GLU A 6 20.38 19.85 9.20
CA GLU A 6 21.70 19.70 8.63
C GLU A 6 22.11 18.24 8.75
N VAL A 7 22.59 17.66 7.67
CA VAL A 7 23.07 16.28 7.61
C VAL A 7 24.45 16.32 6.95
N ASP A 8 25.46 15.80 7.61
CA ASP A 8 26.85 15.77 7.15
C ASP A 8 27.40 17.15 6.75
N GLY A 9 26.95 18.22 7.45
CA GLY A 9 27.35 19.60 7.18
C GLY A 9 26.59 20.28 6.05
N GLU A 10 25.67 19.58 5.39
CA GLU A 10 24.85 20.10 4.29
C GLU A 10 23.43 20.42 4.73
N ARG A 11 22.86 21.49 4.17
CA ARG A 11 21.46 21.89 4.35
C ARG A 11 20.75 21.91 3.00
N LEU A 12 19.47 21.59 3.02
CA LEU A 12 18.64 21.74 1.84
C LEU A 12 18.49 23.21 1.47
N SER A 13 18.60 23.52 0.19
CA SER A 13 18.22 24.82 -0.37
C SER A 13 16.71 25.05 -0.27
N ASP A 14 16.25 26.29 -0.40
CA ASP A 14 14.83 26.63 -0.38
C ASP A 14 14.05 25.91 -1.49
N THR A 15 14.66 25.70 -2.65
CA THR A 15 14.07 24.94 -3.76
C THR A 15 13.90 23.46 -3.38
N GLU A 16 14.91 22.85 -2.78
CA GLU A 16 14.84 21.45 -2.33
C GLU A 16 13.83 21.27 -1.19
N ILE A 17 13.77 22.22 -0.24
CA ILE A 17 12.77 22.23 0.82
C ILE A 17 11.36 22.30 0.22
N THR A 18 11.14 23.18 -0.74
CA THR A 18 9.83 23.33 -1.39
C THR A 18 9.44 22.06 -2.15
N ALA A 19 10.36 21.49 -2.91
CA ALA A 19 10.14 20.24 -3.64
C ALA A 19 9.85 19.07 -2.68
N PHE A 20 10.60 18.97 -1.59
CA PHE A 20 10.42 17.93 -0.57
C PHE A 20 9.07 18.05 0.15
N CYS A 21 8.66 19.26 0.53
CA CYS A 21 7.35 19.50 1.13
C CYS A 21 6.21 19.14 0.17
N GLY A 22 6.33 19.53 -1.10
CA GLY A 22 5.37 19.16 -2.14
C GLY A 22 5.26 17.66 -2.33
N LEU A 23 6.40 16.96 -2.37
CA LEU A 23 6.44 15.50 -2.45
C LEU A 23 5.76 14.85 -1.24
N LEU A 24 6.06 15.28 -0.02
CA LEU A 24 5.43 14.75 1.19
C LEU A 24 3.91 14.95 1.20
N PHE A 25 3.44 16.10 0.74
CA PHE A 25 2.03 16.42 0.69
C PHE A 25 1.27 15.49 -0.27
N ILE A 26 1.82 15.31 -1.48
CA ILE A 26 1.22 14.43 -2.49
C ILE A 26 1.29 12.96 -2.04
N ALA A 27 2.46 12.52 -1.58
CA ALA A 27 2.68 11.13 -1.21
C ALA A 27 1.83 10.69 0.00
N GLY A 28 1.60 11.59 0.97
CA GLY A 28 0.84 11.28 2.18
C GLY A 28 -0.67 11.42 2.02
N GLY A 29 -1.12 12.38 1.18
CA GLY A 29 -2.55 12.71 1.08
C GLY A 29 -3.39 11.70 0.31
N GLU A 30 -2.83 11.08 -0.71
CA GLU A 30 -3.62 10.33 -1.69
C GLU A 30 -3.48 8.81 -1.57
N THR A 31 -2.31 8.32 -1.18
CA THR A 31 -2.02 6.88 -1.17
C THR A 31 -2.69 6.16 -0.02
N THR A 32 -2.73 6.78 1.16
CA THR A 32 -3.34 6.19 2.36
C THR A 32 -4.86 6.07 2.22
N ASP A 33 -5.52 7.11 1.70
CA ASP A 33 -6.94 7.08 1.36
C ASP A 33 -7.28 5.89 0.44
N LYS A 34 -6.52 5.74 -0.65
CA LYS A 34 -6.69 4.63 -1.59
C LYS A 34 -6.46 3.26 -0.94
N ALA A 35 -5.45 3.15 -0.09
CA ALA A 35 -5.15 1.91 0.62
C ALA A 35 -6.28 1.52 1.58
N ILE A 36 -6.83 2.47 2.33
CA ILE A 36 -7.98 2.27 3.22
C ILE A 36 -9.21 1.83 2.42
N ALA A 37 -9.54 2.54 1.36
CA ALA A 37 -10.68 2.21 0.51
C ALA A 37 -10.55 0.81 -0.11
N ASN A 38 -9.35 0.45 -0.59
CA ASN A 38 -9.08 -0.89 -1.14
C ASN A 38 -9.20 -1.98 -0.05
N MET A 39 -8.76 -1.72 1.18
CA MET A 39 -8.91 -2.65 2.30
C MET A 39 -10.39 -2.89 2.62
N TRP A 40 -11.17 -1.85 2.73
CA TRP A 40 -12.60 -1.94 2.96
C TRP A 40 -13.31 -2.70 1.85
N TRP A 41 -12.97 -2.41 0.59
CA TRP A 41 -13.49 -3.14 -0.56
C TRP A 41 -13.21 -4.64 -0.48
N ASN A 42 -11.97 -5.03 -0.21
CA ASN A 42 -11.58 -6.44 -0.11
C ASN A 42 -12.36 -7.16 1.01
N LEU A 43 -12.50 -6.52 2.16
CA LEU A 43 -13.24 -7.07 3.30
C LEU A 43 -14.74 -7.23 2.99
N TRP A 44 -15.35 -6.23 2.37
CA TRP A 44 -16.78 -6.30 2.03
C TRP A 44 -17.13 -7.34 0.96
N GLN A 45 -16.19 -7.79 0.16
CA GLN A 45 -16.41 -8.90 -0.76
C GLN A 45 -16.59 -10.25 -0.03
N GLN A 46 -16.24 -10.32 1.26
CA GLN A 46 -16.23 -11.53 2.08
C GLN A 46 -16.82 -11.23 3.47
N PRO A 47 -18.16 -11.28 3.62
CA PRO A 47 -18.82 -10.88 4.87
C PRO A 47 -18.31 -11.60 6.13
N GLU A 48 -18.03 -12.89 6.02
CA GLU A 48 -17.47 -13.67 7.13
C GLU A 48 -16.10 -13.15 7.56
N LEU A 49 -15.25 -12.81 6.58
CA LEU A 49 -13.94 -12.23 6.83
C LEU A 49 -14.05 -10.83 7.44
N PHE A 50 -14.99 -10.01 6.97
CA PHE A 50 -15.27 -8.71 7.57
C PHE A 50 -15.66 -8.85 9.04
N HIS A 51 -16.57 -9.77 9.37
CA HIS A 51 -16.95 -10.06 10.75
C HIS A 51 -15.77 -10.54 11.60
N HIS A 52 -14.95 -11.44 11.04
CA HIS A 52 -13.73 -11.89 11.71
C HIS A 52 -12.78 -10.74 12.04
N VAL A 53 -12.44 -9.91 11.05
CA VAL A 53 -11.51 -8.79 11.22
C VAL A 53 -12.05 -7.75 12.21
N THR A 54 -13.35 -7.45 12.18
CA THR A 54 -13.96 -6.48 13.10
C THR A 54 -14.02 -6.98 14.54
N ALA A 55 -14.14 -8.29 14.72
CA ALA A 55 -14.16 -8.91 16.05
C ALA A 55 -12.76 -9.06 16.70
N HIS A 56 -11.68 -9.05 15.88
CA HIS A 56 -10.32 -9.31 16.33
C HIS A 56 -9.39 -8.13 16.01
N PRO A 57 -9.07 -7.25 16.97
CA PRO A 57 -8.31 -6.03 16.74
C PRO A 57 -6.96 -6.23 16.01
N GLN A 58 -6.29 -7.36 16.24
CA GLN A 58 -5.02 -7.69 15.58
C GLN A 58 -5.18 -8.09 14.10
N ALA A 59 -6.37 -8.56 13.69
CA ALA A 59 -6.62 -8.97 12.32
C ALA A 59 -6.64 -7.79 11.33
N TRP A 60 -6.83 -6.57 11.80
CA TRP A 60 -6.76 -5.37 10.97
C TRP A 60 -5.38 -5.17 10.34
N ASP A 61 -4.31 -5.50 11.08
CA ASP A 61 -2.94 -5.39 10.56
C ASP A 61 -2.69 -6.36 9.42
N ASN A 62 -3.13 -7.59 9.59
CA ASN A 62 -3.04 -8.61 8.55
C ASN A 62 -3.87 -8.22 7.32
N ALA A 63 -5.10 -7.72 7.53
CA ALA A 63 -5.96 -7.26 6.44
C ALA A 63 -5.34 -6.08 5.67
N PHE A 64 -4.68 -5.16 6.37
CA PHE A 64 -3.98 -4.07 5.74
C PHE A 64 -2.77 -4.56 4.92
N SER A 65 -1.95 -5.43 5.50
CA SER A 65 -0.79 -6.01 4.81
C SER A 65 -1.18 -6.80 3.57
N GLU A 66 -2.23 -7.62 3.66
CA GLU A 66 -2.75 -8.38 2.52
C GLU A 66 -3.38 -7.45 1.46
N THR A 67 -3.99 -6.35 1.88
CA THR A 67 -4.44 -5.32 0.93
C THR A 67 -3.27 -4.72 0.16
N MET A 68 -2.19 -4.38 0.85
CA MET A 68 -1.00 -3.83 0.21
C MET A 68 -0.28 -4.83 -0.70
N ARG A 69 -0.50 -6.14 -0.50
CA ARG A 69 -0.10 -7.17 -1.44
C ARG A 69 -1.05 -7.23 -2.65
N ARG A 70 -2.33 -7.49 -2.40
CA ARG A 70 -3.29 -7.84 -3.46
C ARG A 70 -3.78 -6.65 -4.28
N THR A 71 -4.06 -5.54 -3.61
CA THR A 71 -4.59 -4.30 -4.21
C THR A 71 -3.83 -3.08 -3.68
N PRO A 72 -2.51 -2.99 -3.90
CA PRO A 72 -1.73 -1.86 -3.43
C PRO A 72 -2.25 -0.55 -4.02
N ALA A 73 -2.16 0.53 -3.26
CA ALA A 73 -2.54 1.86 -3.77
C ALA A 73 -1.64 2.30 -4.94
N VAL A 74 -0.36 1.94 -4.91
CA VAL A 74 0.61 2.18 -5.98
C VAL A 74 0.92 0.85 -6.67
N VAL A 75 0.58 0.75 -7.96
CA VAL A 75 0.76 -0.49 -8.74
C VAL A 75 1.97 -0.46 -9.67
N ASN A 76 2.45 0.72 -10.03
CA ASN A 76 3.60 0.87 -10.91
C ASN A 76 4.49 2.01 -10.43
N GLU A 77 5.79 1.81 -10.56
CA GLU A 77 6.83 2.81 -10.33
C GLU A 77 7.79 2.86 -11.52
N ASP A 78 8.17 4.05 -11.93
CA ASP A 78 9.12 4.23 -13.02
C ASP A 78 10.53 4.53 -12.49
N ARG A 79 11.54 3.98 -13.17
CA ARG A 79 12.95 4.24 -12.96
C ARG A 79 13.63 4.50 -14.31
N PHE A 80 14.75 5.20 -14.28
CA PHE A 80 15.59 5.38 -15.45
C PHE A 80 16.94 4.71 -15.19
N THR A 81 17.41 3.96 -16.17
CA THR A 81 18.75 3.36 -16.11
C THR A 81 19.82 4.46 -16.16
N THR A 82 20.78 4.44 -15.24
CA THR A 82 21.90 5.40 -15.22
C THR A 82 23.10 4.90 -16.03
N ARG A 83 23.11 3.63 -16.38
CA ARG A 83 24.13 2.94 -17.19
C ARG A 83 23.46 1.82 -17.97
N PRO A 84 24.10 1.27 -19.02
CA PRO A 84 23.61 0.04 -19.65
C PRO A 84 23.52 -1.11 -18.63
N VAL A 85 22.44 -1.88 -18.71
CA VAL A 85 22.22 -3.07 -17.86
C VAL A 85 21.73 -4.22 -18.74
N GLU A 86 22.13 -5.44 -18.39
CA GLU A 86 21.64 -6.63 -19.04
C GLU A 86 20.60 -7.33 -18.17
N TRP A 87 19.41 -7.58 -18.73
CA TRP A 87 18.35 -8.35 -18.10
C TRP A 87 17.82 -9.42 -19.04
N HIS A 88 17.86 -10.66 -18.57
CA HIS A 88 17.39 -11.83 -19.34
C HIS A 88 17.92 -11.89 -20.76
N GLY A 89 19.24 -11.64 -20.94
CA GLY A 89 19.91 -11.65 -22.23
C GLY A 89 19.60 -10.45 -23.13
N ARG A 90 18.97 -9.41 -22.60
CA ARG A 90 18.71 -8.15 -23.33
C ARG A 90 19.47 -7.00 -22.71
N GLU A 91 20.20 -6.28 -23.53
CA GLU A 91 20.83 -5.03 -23.12
C GLU A 91 19.82 -3.88 -23.13
N ILE A 92 19.75 -3.17 -22.02
CA ILE A 92 18.93 -1.98 -21.81
C ILE A 92 19.89 -0.80 -21.71
N GLN A 93 19.77 0.16 -22.61
CA GLN A 93 20.65 1.33 -22.68
C GLN A 93 20.45 2.27 -21.49
N ALA A 94 21.48 3.08 -21.17
CA ALA A 94 21.37 4.17 -20.21
C ALA A 94 20.27 5.16 -20.65
N GLY A 95 19.57 5.75 -19.69
CA GLY A 95 18.46 6.67 -19.94
C GLY A 95 17.13 5.99 -20.31
N THR A 96 17.09 4.66 -20.35
CA THR A 96 15.85 3.93 -20.65
C THR A 96 14.91 3.98 -19.46
N ARG A 97 13.64 4.33 -19.72
CA ARG A 97 12.56 4.26 -18.71
C ARG A 97 12.17 2.80 -18.51
N VAL A 98 12.27 2.35 -17.26
CA VAL A 98 11.86 1.01 -16.84
C VAL A 98 10.69 1.14 -15.89
N ARG A 99 9.59 0.47 -16.21
CA ARG A 99 8.41 0.41 -15.33
C ARG A 99 8.47 -0.84 -14.48
N ILE A 100 8.49 -0.65 -13.18
CA ILE A 100 8.39 -1.70 -12.17
C ILE A 100 6.92 -1.91 -11.85
N SER A 101 6.38 -3.08 -12.18
CA SER A 101 4.99 -3.42 -11.87
C SER A 101 4.89 -4.07 -10.49
N ILE A 102 4.66 -3.25 -9.48
CA ILE A 102 4.45 -3.67 -8.08
C ILE A 102 3.24 -4.58 -7.97
N GLY A 103 2.14 -4.18 -8.62
CA GLY A 103 0.92 -4.98 -8.61
C GLY A 103 1.10 -6.38 -9.19
N ALA A 104 1.85 -6.52 -10.29
CA ALA A 104 2.12 -7.82 -10.88
C ALA A 104 3.08 -8.67 -9.99
N ALA A 105 4.13 -8.06 -9.46
CA ALA A 105 5.08 -8.74 -8.59
C ALA A 105 4.42 -9.27 -7.30
N ASN A 106 3.50 -8.52 -6.75
CA ASN A 106 2.71 -8.94 -5.58
C ASN A 106 1.71 -10.07 -5.87
N LEU A 107 1.43 -10.35 -7.13
CA LEU A 107 0.54 -11.41 -7.59
C LEU A 107 1.27 -12.56 -8.28
N ASP A 108 2.59 -12.65 -8.13
CA ASP A 108 3.40 -13.70 -8.72
C ASP A 108 3.09 -15.06 -8.07
N PRO A 109 2.57 -16.04 -8.84
CA PRO A 109 2.24 -17.37 -8.31
C PRO A 109 3.45 -18.21 -7.93
N THR A 110 4.65 -17.81 -8.35
CA THR A 110 5.90 -18.46 -7.92
C THR A 110 6.33 -18.02 -6.52
N VAL A 111 5.74 -16.92 -6.03
CA VAL A 111 6.05 -16.32 -4.72
C VAL A 111 4.89 -16.52 -3.74
N PHE A 112 3.66 -16.28 -4.18
CA PHE A 112 2.47 -16.35 -3.33
C PHE A 112 1.53 -17.44 -3.82
N ARG A 113 1.09 -18.32 -2.92
CA ARG A 113 0.06 -19.32 -3.23
C ARG A 113 -1.29 -18.61 -3.42
N ASP A 114 -2.06 -19.02 -4.45
CA ASP A 114 -3.36 -18.43 -4.77
C ASP A 114 -3.35 -16.90 -4.72
N PRO A 115 -2.48 -16.23 -5.52
CA PRO A 115 -2.18 -14.81 -5.33
C PRO A 115 -3.38 -13.89 -5.56
N LEU A 116 -4.41 -14.34 -6.26
CA LEU A 116 -5.64 -13.58 -6.49
C LEU A 116 -6.64 -13.69 -5.32
N CYS A 117 -6.45 -14.64 -4.40
CA CYS A 117 -7.26 -14.72 -3.19
C CYS A 117 -6.84 -13.63 -2.20
N PHE A 118 -7.81 -12.97 -1.58
CA PHE A 118 -7.58 -12.08 -0.46
C PHE A 118 -7.70 -12.89 0.83
N ASP A 119 -6.59 -13.14 1.48
CA ASP A 119 -6.49 -13.94 2.69
C ASP A 119 -5.54 -13.26 3.70
N PRO A 120 -6.09 -12.52 4.67
CA PRO A 120 -5.30 -11.89 5.72
C PRO A 120 -4.52 -12.86 6.61
N ASP A 121 -4.94 -14.12 6.67
CA ASP A 121 -4.29 -15.14 7.50
C ASP A 121 -3.31 -16.01 6.71
N ARG A 122 -2.97 -15.60 5.48
CA ARG A 122 -2.01 -16.35 4.66
C ARG A 122 -0.65 -16.49 5.33
N SER A 123 -0.10 -17.70 5.26
CA SER A 123 1.17 -18.03 5.91
C SER A 123 2.41 -17.63 5.11
N ASP A 124 2.26 -17.35 3.82
CA ASP A 124 3.35 -17.03 2.88
C ASP A 124 3.62 -15.53 2.74
N LEU A 125 2.83 -14.66 3.41
CA LEU A 125 3.06 -13.22 3.47
C LEU A 125 3.86 -12.87 4.72
N HIS A 126 4.89 -12.09 4.52
CA HIS A 126 5.63 -11.42 5.57
C HIS A 126 5.20 -9.95 5.65
N SER A 127 4.72 -9.55 6.81
CA SER A 127 4.35 -8.17 7.09
C SER A 127 5.29 -7.58 8.12
N GLY A 128 5.82 -6.39 7.90
CA GLY A 128 6.52 -5.70 8.96
C GLY A 128 7.80 -5.00 8.59
N LYS A 129 8.55 -4.66 9.62
CA LYS A 129 9.74 -3.80 9.55
C LYS A 129 10.93 -4.43 8.82
N GLU A 130 10.94 -5.73 8.68
CA GLU A 130 12.00 -6.49 8.00
C GLU A 130 12.10 -6.12 6.51
N LEU A 131 10.98 -5.76 5.88
CA LEU A 131 10.97 -5.23 4.52
C LEU A 131 11.85 -3.99 4.36
N ARG A 132 11.96 -3.17 5.41
CA ARG A 132 12.76 -1.95 5.41
C ARG A 132 14.26 -2.23 5.34
N SER A 133 14.72 -3.29 5.98
CA SER A 133 16.14 -3.65 6.02
C SER A 133 16.63 -4.34 4.74
N GLY A 134 15.73 -4.75 3.84
CA GLY A 134 16.07 -5.58 2.69
C GLY A 134 16.53 -6.99 3.11
N ALA A 135 16.25 -7.39 4.36
CA ALA A 135 16.53 -8.75 4.81
C ALA A 135 15.71 -9.74 3.98
N SER A 136 16.32 -10.87 3.65
CA SER A 136 15.59 -11.95 3.01
C SER A 136 14.46 -12.39 3.93
N PRO A 137 13.24 -12.56 3.41
CA PRO A 137 12.16 -13.10 4.20
C PRO A 137 12.51 -14.50 4.68
N GLU A 138 11.88 -14.94 5.76
CA GLU A 138 11.99 -16.33 6.22
C GLU A 138 11.65 -17.30 5.06
N PRO A 139 12.29 -18.48 5.02
CA PRO A 139 11.98 -19.48 4.00
C PRO A 139 10.46 -19.73 3.89
N GLY A 140 9.95 -19.64 2.67
CA GLY A 140 8.51 -19.82 2.39
C GLY A 140 7.63 -18.62 2.69
N ARG A 141 8.21 -17.47 3.07
CA ARG A 141 7.47 -16.20 3.24
C ARG A 141 8.11 -15.11 2.40
N ALA A 142 7.27 -14.29 1.80
CA ALA A 142 7.69 -13.13 1.00
C ALA A 142 7.03 -11.86 1.49
N GLY A 143 7.73 -10.74 1.38
CA GLY A 143 7.18 -9.42 1.63
C GLY A 143 6.42 -8.90 0.42
N HIS A 144 5.36 -8.14 0.65
CA HIS A 144 4.74 -7.36 -0.41
C HIS A 144 5.57 -6.11 -0.74
N LEU A 145 5.48 -5.65 -1.97
CA LEU A 145 6.18 -4.47 -2.47
C LEU A 145 5.35 -3.18 -2.42
N GLY A 146 4.18 -3.19 -1.77
CA GLY A 146 3.26 -2.05 -1.75
C GLY A 146 3.81 -0.78 -1.10
N PHE A 147 4.90 -0.89 -0.33
CA PHE A 147 5.63 0.24 0.25
C PHE A 147 7.06 0.38 -0.31
N GLY A 148 7.36 -0.29 -1.41
CA GLY A 148 8.70 -0.34 -1.97
C GLY A 148 9.65 -1.23 -1.16
N LEU A 149 10.95 -1.12 -1.42
CA LEU A 149 12.00 -1.95 -0.83
C LEU A 149 13.32 -1.17 -0.67
N GLY A 150 14.12 -1.55 0.32
CA GLY A 150 15.47 -1.03 0.54
C GLY A 150 15.49 0.43 0.97
N LYS A 151 16.50 1.18 0.52
CA LYS A 151 16.71 2.58 0.94
C LYS A 151 15.60 3.54 0.57
N HIS A 152 14.75 3.17 -0.39
CA HIS A 152 13.57 3.92 -0.80
C HIS A 152 12.26 3.36 -0.23
N PHE A 153 12.34 2.47 0.76
CA PHE A 153 11.15 2.02 1.49
C PHE A 153 10.36 3.23 2.00
N CYS A 154 9.04 3.18 1.92
CA CYS A 154 8.17 4.30 2.23
C CYS A 154 8.42 4.86 3.63
N ILE A 155 8.74 6.15 3.71
CA ILE A 155 8.95 6.84 4.99
C ILE A 155 7.65 6.92 5.80
N GLY A 156 6.48 6.95 5.12
CA GLY A 156 5.15 7.03 5.72
C GLY A 156 4.54 5.69 6.14
N TYR A 157 5.26 4.58 6.02
CA TYR A 157 4.73 3.23 6.29
C TYR A 157 3.98 3.12 7.63
N GLU A 158 4.62 3.51 8.73
CA GLU A 158 4.03 3.40 10.09
C GLU A 158 2.82 4.33 10.25
N LEU A 159 2.85 5.51 9.63
CA LEU A 159 1.75 6.45 9.67
C LEU A 159 0.54 5.91 8.89
N ALA A 160 0.74 5.52 7.65
CA ALA A 160 -0.30 4.97 6.79
C ALA A 160 -0.95 3.71 7.40
N ARG A 161 -0.13 2.82 7.96
CA ARG A 161 -0.59 1.63 8.67
C ARG A 161 -1.45 2.01 9.89
N THR A 162 -0.97 2.95 10.69
CA THR A 162 -1.68 3.40 11.89
C THR A 162 -3.01 4.07 11.52
N GLU A 163 -3.02 4.95 10.54
CA GLU A 163 -4.23 5.62 10.04
C GLU A 163 -5.26 4.61 9.53
N ALA A 164 -4.82 3.64 8.74
CA ALA A 164 -5.70 2.61 8.20
C ALA A 164 -6.33 1.75 9.29
N ILE A 165 -5.54 1.29 10.26
CA ILE A 165 -6.02 0.39 11.32
C ILE A 165 -6.87 1.15 12.33
N VAL A 166 -6.36 2.25 12.88
CA VAL A 166 -7.05 3.01 13.93
C VAL A 166 -8.30 3.66 13.37
N GLY A 167 -8.22 4.28 12.19
CA GLY A 167 -9.36 4.91 11.52
C GLY A 167 -10.47 3.91 11.21
N SER A 168 -10.12 2.74 10.68
CA SER A 168 -11.10 1.69 10.37
C SER A 168 -11.77 1.13 11.61
N ARG A 169 -11.02 0.87 12.67
CA ARG A 169 -11.58 0.43 13.95
C ARG A 169 -12.54 1.45 14.53
N GLN A 170 -12.14 2.72 14.59
CA GLN A 170 -13.00 3.78 15.09
C GLN A 170 -14.27 3.96 14.25
N LEU A 171 -14.17 3.78 12.92
CA LEU A 171 -15.33 3.85 12.05
C LEU A 171 -16.35 2.75 12.39
N VAL A 172 -15.90 1.50 12.57
CA VAL A 172 -16.77 0.38 12.98
C VAL A 172 -17.37 0.61 14.36
N GLU A 173 -16.58 1.09 15.33
CA GLU A 173 -17.02 1.32 16.69
C GLU A 173 -18.07 2.45 16.79
N ARG A 174 -17.95 3.49 15.97
CA ARG A 174 -18.81 4.69 16.04
C ARG A 174 -20.00 4.69 15.09
N CYS A 175 -19.98 3.83 14.08
CA CYS A 175 -21.01 3.76 13.06
C CYS A 175 -21.72 2.40 13.12
N PRO A 176 -22.79 2.26 13.92
CA PRO A 176 -23.53 1.01 14.05
C PRO A 176 -24.07 0.54 12.69
N ASN A 177 -24.01 -0.76 12.45
CA ASN A 177 -24.48 -1.37 11.21
C ASN A 177 -23.89 -0.74 9.94
N LEU A 178 -22.62 -0.34 10.02
CA LEU A 178 -21.88 0.21 8.88
C LEU A 178 -21.86 -0.81 7.74
N ARG A 179 -22.28 -0.38 6.55
CA ARG A 179 -22.42 -1.23 5.37
C ARG A 179 -22.31 -0.41 4.07
N PRO A 180 -21.99 -1.04 2.94
CA PRO A 180 -22.06 -0.34 1.65
C PRO A 180 -23.45 0.19 1.37
N ALA A 181 -23.52 1.41 0.83
CA ALA A 181 -24.77 1.96 0.36
C ALA A 181 -25.35 1.12 -0.79
N PRO A 182 -26.67 1.03 -0.94
CA PRO A 182 -27.28 0.41 -2.10
C PRO A 182 -26.83 1.13 -3.39
N GLY A 183 -26.42 0.36 -4.39
CA GLY A 183 -25.98 0.90 -5.68
C GLY A 183 -24.75 0.17 -6.23
N PRO A 184 -24.28 0.52 -7.41
CA PRO A 184 -23.12 -0.11 -7.99
C PRO A 184 -21.88 0.30 -7.20
N ALA A 185 -21.29 -0.64 -6.46
CA ALA A 185 -19.96 -0.48 -5.91
C ALA A 185 -18.96 -0.48 -7.08
N THR A 186 -18.09 0.52 -7.12
CA THR A 186 -17.00 0.54 -8.10
C THR A 186 -15.90 -0.39 -7.62
N ARG A 187 -15.33 -1.23 -8.54
CA ARG A 187 -14.14 -2.00 -8.22
C ARG A 187 -12.93 -1.07 -8.18
N PRO A 188 -11.87 -1.41 -7.43
CA PRO A 188 -10.59 -0.75 -7.57
C PRO A 188 -10.13 -0.80 -9.04
N GLN A 189 -9.82 0.36 -9.59
CA GLN A 189 -9.38 0.52 -10.97
C GLN A 189 -8.02 1.20 -11.01
N ILE A 190 -7.23 0.87 -12.02
CA ILE A 190 -5.97 1.59 -12.24
C ILE A 190 -6.31 2.97 -12.79
N GLN A 191 -5.94 4.00 -12.02
CA GLN A 191 -6.12 5.40 -12.37
C GLN A 191 -4.79 5.97 -12.86
N GLY A 192 -4.81 6.55 -14.04
CA GLY A 192 -3.58 6.95 -14.69
C GLY A 192 -2.66 5.76 -14.93
N ASN A 193 -1.39 5.88 -14.55
CA ASN A 193 -0.38 4.84 -14.78
C ASN A 193 0.11 4.15 -13.51
N SER A 194 -0.22 4.67 -12.33
CA SER A 194 0.47 4.26 -11.09
C SER A 194 -0.45 3.91 -9.93
N PHE A 195 -1.67 4.42 -9.89
CA PHE A 195 -2.56 4.22 -8.73
C PHE A 195 -3.67 3.22 -9.02
N GLN A 196 -4.00 2.42 -8.01
CA GLN A 196 -5.18 1.56 -8.01
C GLN A 196 -6.11 1.98 -6.87
N ALA A 197 -7.33 2.39 -7.20
CA ALA A 197 -8.28 2.88 -6.23
C ALA A 197 -9.73 2.72 -6.68
N LEU A 198 -10.63 2.79 -5.71
CA LEU A 198 -12.04 3.00 -5.93
C LEU A 198 -12.30 4.45 -6.36
N LEU A 199 -13.21 4.65 -7.28
CA LEU A 199 -13.71 6.00 -7.60
C LEU A 199 -14.64 6.53 -6.51
N ALA A 200 -15.43 5.63 -5.92
CA ALA A 200 -16.30 5.91 -4.80
C ALA A 200 -16.63 4.61 -4.05
N PHE A 201 -16.75 4.72 -2.74
CA PHE A 201 -17.20 3.63 -1.87
C PHE A 201 -18.18 4.19 -0.84
N PRO A 202 -19.42 4.49 -1.24
CA PRO A 202 -20.43 5.05 -0.34
C PRO A 202 -20.77 4.04 0.75
N LEU A 203 -20.77 4.49 1.99
CA LEU A 203 -21.17 3.72 3.17
C LEU A 203 -22.40 4.34 3.81
N VAL A 204 -23.22 3.52 4.43
CA VAL A 204 -24.34 3.91 5.27
C VAL A 204 -24.22 3.24 6.62
N PHE A 205 -24.76 3.88 7.63
CA PHE A 205 -24.81 3.36 9.01
C PHE A 205 -26.10 3.81 9.66
N ASP A 206 -26.47 3.17 10.76
CA ASP A 206 -27.64 3.55 11.51
C ASP A 206 -27.34 4.70 12.46
N PRO A 207 -28.29 5.62 12.74
CA PRO A 207 -28.07 6.69 13.69
C PRO A 207 -27.69 6.13 15.07
N ALA A 208 -26.71 6.76 15.74
CA ALA A 208 -26.46 6.47 17.14
C ALA A 208 -27.65 6.98 17.96
N HIS A 209 -28.20 6.13 18.80
CA HIS A 209 -29.28 6.49 19.74
C HIS A 209 -28.75 7.20 20.96
#